data_5be4d191ec1e62e3094d0a64fafbc01c
#
_entry.id   5be4d191ec1e62e3094d0a64fafbc01c
#
_cell.length_a   1.000
_cell.length_b   1.000
_cell.length_c   1.000
_cell.angle_alpha   90.00
_cell.angle_beta   90.00
_cell.angle_gamma   90.00
#
_symmetry.space_group_name_H-M   'P 1'
#
loop_
_entity.id
_entity.type
_entity.pdbx_description
1 polymer ?
#
loop_
_entity_poly.entity_id
_entity_poly.type
_entity_poly.pdbx_seq_one_letter_code
_entity_poly.pdbx_strand_id
1 'polypeptide(L)'
;MSRVVHFEIPASDPERAAAFYKKAFGWKIEKWPGPMEYWMVNTGAEGTPGINGGLMKNTTVKTTTNTIGVESVDAAIGAVIKAGGTLVMPKTPIPGVGYFAYLTDTEGNLFGVMQPDSNAK
;
A
#
# COMPACT_ATOMS: atom_id res chain seq x y z
N MET A 1 2.56 -15.37 -8.02
CA MET A 1 1.64 -14.68 -7.13
C MET A 1 1.79 -13.16 -7.16
N SER A 2 1.58 -12.52 -8.20
CA SER A 2 1.67 -11.05 -8.29
C SER A 2 0.25 -10.49 -8.39
N ARG A 3 -0.43 -10.45 -7.25
CA ARG A 3 -1.83 -10.01 -7.18
C ARG A 3 -1.94 -8.69 -6.44
N VAL A 4 -2.94 -7.89 -6.78
CA VAL A 4 -3.30 -6.72 -5.97
C VAL A 4 -3.87 -7.24 -4.65
N VAL A 5 -3.21 -6.92 -3.55
CA VAL A 5 -3.58 -7.41 -2.22
C VAL A 5 -3.92 -6.28 -1.24
N HIS A 6 -3.72 -5.03 -1.64
CA HIS A 6 -3.83 -3.89 -0.75
C HIS A 6 -4.03 -2.63 -1.59
N PHE A 7 -4.69 -1.64 -1.04
CA PHE A 7 -4.80 -0.31 -1.66
C PHE A 7 -4.32 0.75 -0.69
N GLU A 8 -3.98 1.93 -1.21
CA GLU A 8 -3.64 3.06 -0.36
C GLU A 8 -4.42 4.29 -0.79
N ILE A 9 -5.01 4.97 0.18
CA ILE A 9 -5.80 6.18 -0.04
C ILE A 9 -5.06 7.34 0.61
N PRO A 10 -4.58 8.31 -0.18
CA PRO A 10 -3.92 9.50 0.39
C PRO A 10 -4.97 10.52 0.83
N ALA A 11 -4.65 11.28 1.86
CA ALA A 11 -5.53 12.33 2.37
C ALA A 11 -4.72 13.48 2.92
N SER A 12 -5.20 14.71 2.73
CA SER A 12 -4.61 15.88 3.37
C SER A 12 -4.90 15.87 4.87
N ASP A 13 -6.05 15.30 5.26
CA ASP A 13 -6.47 15.12 6.65
C ASP A 13 -6.95 13.68 6.83
N PRO A 14 -6.06 12.76 7.24
CA PRO A 14 -6.43 11.35 7.39
C PRO A 14 -7.56 11.10 8.38
N GLU A 15 -7.64 11.85 9.48
CA GLU A 15 -8.71 11.67 10.46
C GLU A 15 -10.08 12.00 9.85
N ARG A 16 -10.14 13.07 9.05
CA ARG A 16 -11.36 13.45 8.36
C ARG A 16 -11.75 12.42 7.32
N ALA A 17 -10.79 11.92 6.54
CA ALA A 17 -11.05 10.88 5.56
C ALA A 17 -11.51 9.59 6.22
N ALA A 18 -10.89 9.19 7.33
CA ALA A 18 -11.29 8.02 8.08
C ALA A 18 -12.75 8.13 8.57
N ALA A 19 -13.13 9.28 9.12
CA ALA A 19 -14.49 9.52 9.57
C ALA A 19 -15.49 9.40 8.41
N PHE A 20 -15.12 9.90 7.24
CA PHE A 20 -15.95 9.81 6.04
C PHE A 20 -16.22 8.33 5.66
N TYR A 21 -15.18 7.52 5.53
CA TYR A 21 -15.33 6.13 5.10
C TYR A 21 -16.05 5.27 6.15
N LYS A 22 -15.81 5.53 7.43
CA LYS A 22 -16.52 4.85 8.50
C LYS A 22 -18.02 5.14 8.41
N LYS A 23 -18.39 6.40 8.21
CA LYS A 23 -19.77 6.82 8.16
C LYS A 23 -20.47 6.37 6.88
N ALA A 24 -19.80 6.48 5.75
CA ALA A 24 -20.40 6.18 4.45
C ALA A 24 -20.55 4.68 4.21
N PHE A 25 -19.57 3.87 4.62
CA PHE A 25 -19.51 2.45 4.26
C PHE A 25 -19.37 1.50 5.45
N GLY A 26 -19.24 2.02 6.65
CA GLY A 26 -19.09 1.19 7.84
C GLY A 26 -17.73 0.51 7.96
N TRP A 27 -16.73 1.00 7.25
CA TRP A 27 -15.39 0.43 7.34
C TRP A 27 -14.78 0.64 8.72
N LYS A 28 -13.92 -0.29 9.14
CA LYS A 28 -13.16 -0.16 10.38
C LYS A 28 -11.80 0.43 10.03
N ILE A 29 -11.49 1.58 10.61
CA ILE A 29 -10.24 2.27 10.34
C ILE A 29 -9.58 2.61 11.66
N GLU A 30 -8.35 2.11 11.86
CA GLU A 30 -7.61 2.29 13.10
C GLU A 30 -6.19 2.74 12.78
N LYS A 31 -5.66 3.65 13.57
CA LYS A 31 -4.29 4.11 13.41
C LYS A 31 -3.34 2.95 13.73
N TRP A 32 -2.39 2.71 12.81
CA TRP A 32 -1.37 1.70 13.00
C TRP A 32 -0.42 2.11 14.14
N PRO A 33 -0.12 1.19 15.07
CA PRO A 33 0.77 1.52 16.20
C PRO A 33 2.26 1.53 15.84
N GLY A 34 2.60 1.28 14.57
CA GLY A 34 3.98 1.28 14.11
C GLY A 34 4.60 2.66 13.99
N PRO A 35 5.85 2.73 13.52
CA PRO A 35 6.62 3.99 13.51
C PRO A 35 6.16 5.01 12.48
N MET A 36 5.37 4.60 11.48
CA MET A 36 4.88 5.50 10.44
C MET A 36 3.44 5.91 10.71
N GLU A 37 3.08 7.12 10.36
CA GLU A 37 1.72 7.62 10.48
C GLU A 37 0.85 7.01 9.39
N TYR A 38 0.06 6.01 9.76
CA TYR A 38 -0.69 5.19 8.82
C TYR A 38 -1.94 4.67 9.51
N TRP A 39 -3.04 4.61 8.77
CA TRP A 39 -4.30 4.05 9.28
C TRP A 39 -4.62 2.78 8.52
N MET A 40 -4.90 1.71 9.26
CA MET A 40 -5.32 0.43 8.68
C MET A 40 -6.79 0.48 8.36
N VAL A 41 -7.14 0.13 7.12
CA VAL A 41 -8.51 0.15 6.62
C VAL A 41 -8.99 -1.28 6.41
N ASN A 42 -9.99 -1.68 7.18
CA ASN A 42 -10.64 -2.98 7.02
C ASN A 42 -12.00 -2.76 6.37
N THR A 43 -12.18 -3.31 5.17
CA THR A 43 -13.38 -3.08 4.36
C THR A 43 -14.45 -4.16 4.54
N GLY A 44 -14.12 -5.27 5.19
CA GLY A 44 -15.09 -6.35 5.37
C GLY A 44 -14.55 -7.51 6.18
N ALA A 45 -15.38 -8.50 6.39
CA ALA A 45 -15.01 -9.68 7.15
C ALA A 45 -14.01 -10.54 6.39
N GLU A 46 -13.11 -11.18 7.13
CA GLU A 46 -12.17 -12.12 6.56
C GLU A 46 -12.92 -13.25 5.84
N GLY A 47 -12.41 -13.63 4.66
CA GLY A 47 -13.02 -14.68 3.83
C GLY A 47 -14.09 -14.17 2.88
N THR A 48 -14.53 -12.92 3.00
CA THR A 48 -15.45 -12.32 2.01
C THR A 48 -14.64 -11.69 0.85
N PRO A 49 -15.27 -11.56 -0.34
CA PRO A 49 -14.58 -10.92 -1.46
C PRO A 49 -14.22 -9.46 -1.15
N GLY A 50 -13.01 -9.08 -1.52
CA GLY A 50 -12.52 -7.73 -1.32
C GLY A 50 -11.13 -7.71 -0.74
N ILE A 51 -10.57 -6.52 -0.63
CA ILE A 51 -9.24 -6.32 -0.05
C ILE A 51 -9.29 -5.21 0.99
N ASN A 52 -8.35 -5.25 1.91
CA ASN A 52 -8.14 -4.18 2.88
C ASN A 52 -7.04 -3.26 2.38
N GLY A 53 -6.88 -2.13 3.04
CA GLY A 53 -5.87 -1.18 2.59
C GLY A 53 -5.38 -0.28 3.70
N GLY A 54 -4.83 0.85 3.29
CA GLY A 54 -4.31 1.86 4.19
C GLY A 54 -4.75 3.25 3.78
N LEU A 55 -4.67 4.13 4.74
CA LEU A 55 -4.94 5.55 4.59
C LEU A 55 -3.75 6.30 5.16
N MET A 56 -3.25 7.29 4.46
CA MET A 56 -2.09 8.03 4.92
C MET A 56 -2.14 9.47 4.43
N LYS A 57 -1.26 10.28 4.98
CA LYS A 57 -1.11 11.64 4.52
C LYS A 57 -0.53 11.64 3.10
N ASN A 58 -1.02 12.55 2.24
CA ASN A 58 -0.56 12.64 0.85
C ASN A 58 0.85 13.22 0.77
N THR A 59 1.83 12.34 0.69
CA THR A 59 3.24 12.69 0.50
C THR A 59 3.72 12.20 -0.85
N THR A 60 4.38 11.04 -0.90
CA THR A 60 4.76 10.39 -2.16
C THR A 60 3.51 9.93 -2.93
N VAL A 61 2.54 9.38 -2.20
CA VAL A 61 1.27 8.91 -2.76
C VAL A 61 0.31 10.09 -2.83
N LYS A 62 -0.15 10.43 -4.03
CA LYS A 62 -1.06 11.56 -4.27
C LYS A 62 -2.40 11.15 -4.85
N THR A 63 -2.54 9.90 -5.23
CA THR A 63 -3.79 9.31 -5.72
C THR A 63 -3.93 7.93 -5.09
N THR A 64 -5.14 7.38 -5.12
CA THR A 64 -5.34 6.00 -4.66
C THR A 64 -4.45 5.07 -5.48
N THR A 65 -3.70 4.21 -4.81
CA THR A 65 -2.78 3.28 -5.45
C THR A 65 -3.09 1.84 -5.07
N ASN A 66 -2.68 0.92 -5.91
CA ASN A 66 -2.72 -0.51 -5.64
C ASN A 66 -1.37 -0.98 -5.14
N THR A 67 -1.37 -1.98 -4.27
CA THR A 67 -0.16 -2.68 -3.84
C THR A 67 -0.22 -4.10 -4.34
N ILE A 68 0.83 -4.54 -5.00
CA ILE A 68 0.94 -5.88 -5.55
C ILE A 68 1.81 -6.72 -4.61
N GLY A 69 1.26 -7.85 -4.14
CA GLY A 69 2.02 -8.80 -3.32
C GLY A 69 2.97 -9.57 -4.19
N VAL A 70 4.26 -9.58 -3.81
CA VAL A 70 5.31 -10.25 -4.56
C VAL A 70 6.16 -11.10 -3.63
N GLU A 71 6.85 -12.10 -4.17
CA GLU A 71 7.76 -12.92 -3.39
C GLU A 71 9.11 -12.22 -3.15
N SER A 72 9.51 -11.35 -4.08
CA SER A 72 10.76 -10.60 -4.00
C SER A 72 10.58 -9.21 -4.58
N VAL A 73 10.77 -8.20 -3.73
CA VAL A 73 10.75 -6.81 -4.18
C VAL A 73 11.87 -6.55 -5.18
N ASP A 74 13.05 -7.10 -4.94
CA ASP A 74 14.19 -6.92 -5.85
C ASP A 74 13.89 -7.48 -7.25
N ALA A 75 13.31 -8.67 -7.33
CA ALA A 75 12.94 -9.27 -8.60
C ALA A 75 11.83 -8.48 -9.29
N ALA A 76 10.85 -8.00 -8.50
CA ALA A 76 9.74 -7.20 -9.04
C ALA A 76 10.25 -5.88 -9.63
N ILE A 77 11.15 -5.19 -8.93
CA ILE A 77 11.76 -3.95 -9.43
C ILE A 77 12.47 -4.21 -10.77
N GLY A 78 13.26 -5.27 -10.84
CA GLY A 78 13.94 -5.63 -12.08
C GLY A 78 12.98 -5.90 -13.23
N ALA A 79 11.91 -6.63 -12.97
CA ALA A 79 10.89 -6.95 -13.97
C ALA A 79 10.16 -5.69 -14.47
N VAL A 80 9.82 -4.79 -13.56
CA VAL A 80 9.12 -3.53 -13.89
C VAL A 80 10.00 -2.65 -14.77
N ILE A 81 11.26 -2.48 -14.39
CA ILE A 81 12.21 -1.65 -15.17
C ILE A 81 12.40 -2.25 -16.56
N LYS A 82 12.59 -3.55 -16.64
CA LYS A 82 12.75 -4.24 -17.92
C LYS A 82 11.51 -4.08 -18.81
N ALA A 83 10.34 -4.01 -18.22
CA ALA A 83 9.08 -3.85 -18.97
C ALA A 83 8.74 -2.40 -19.31
N GLY A 84 9.57 -1.43 -18.90
CA GLY A 84 9.40 -0.03 -19.25
C GLY A 84 8.88 0.87 -18.13
N GLY A 85 8.73 0.34 -16.93
CA GLY A 85 8.34 1.13 -15.76
C GLY A 85 9.53 1.83 -15.12
N THR A 86 9.25 2.59 -14.06
CA THR A 86 10.26 3.42 -13.38
C THR A 86 10.19 3.21 -11.87
N LEU A 87 11.36 3.18 -11.24
CA LEU A 87 11.44 3.13 -9.78
C LEU A 87 11.28 4.54 -9.21
N VAL A 88 10.34 4.70 -8.27
CA VAL A 88 10.06 5.98 -7.60
C VAL A 88 10.66 6.01 -6.20
N MET A 89 10.39 4.98 -5.41
CA MET A 89 10.96 4.84 -4.07
C MET A 89 11.59 3.45 -3.98
N PRO A 90 12.89 3.35 -3.67
CA PRO A 90 13.58 2.06 -3.64
C PRO A 90 13.08 1.16 -2.53
N LYS A 91 13.50 -0.10 -2.57
CA LYS A 91 13.18 -1.09 -1.55
C LYS A 91 13.44 -0.51 -0.16
N THR A 92 12.40 -0.49 0.66
CA THR A 92 12.41 0.09 1.99
C THR A 92 11.84 -0.92 2.97
N PRO A 93 12.51 -1.19 4.09
CA PRO A 93 11.96 -2.10 5.10
C PRO A 93 10.83 -1.43 5.86
N ILE A 94 9.78 -2.20 6.12
CA ILE A 94 8.74 -1.84 7.08
C ILE A 94 8.93 -2.83 8.24
N PRO A 95 9.52 -2.39 9.35
CA PRO A 95 9.93 -3.31 10.42
C PRO A 95 8.81 -4.22 10.88
N GLY A 96 9.10 -5.52 10.91
CA GLY A 96 8.15 -6.55 11.33
C GLY A 96 7.07 -6.89 10.30
N VAL A 97 7.01 -6.18 9.18
CA VAL A 97 5.96 -6.34 8.16
C VAL A 97 6.52 -6.89 6.86
N GLY A 98 7.55 -6.24 6.31
CA GLY A 98 8.13 -6.67 5.05
C GLY A 98 8.96 -5.61 4.37
N TYR A 99 9.10 -5.74 3.06
CA TYR A 99 9.84 -4.79 2.22
C TYR A 99 8.90 -4.23 1.18
N PHE A 100 9.04 -2.95 0.89
CA PHE A 100 8.13 -2.20 0.05
C PHE A 100 8.89 -1.32 -0.93
N ALA A 101 8.31 -1.08 -2.10
CA ALA A 101 8.82 -0.10 -3.06
C ALA A 101 7.66 0.54 -3.82
N TYR A 102 7.87 1.77 -4.30
CA TYR A 102 6.93 2.41 -5.22
C TYR A 102 7.55 2.51 -6.60
N LEU A 103 6.73 2.26 -7.61
CA LEU A 103 7.13 2.31 -9.01
C LEU A 103 6.00 2.93 -9.82
N THR A 104 6.30 3.29 -11.07
CA THR A 104 5.26 3.67 -12.02
C THR A 104 5.28 2.71 -13.19
N ASP A 105 4.10 2.53 -13.80
CA ASP A 105 3.97 1.77 -15.03
C ASP A 105 4.35 2.66 -16.25
N THR A 106 4.14 2.16 -17.45
CA THR A 106 4.46 2.90 -18.68
C THR A 106 3.57 4.13 -18.90
N GLU A 107 2.45 4.21 -18.19
CA GLU A 107 1.49 5.31 -18.30
C GLU A 107 1.61 6.33 -17.16
N GLY A 108 2.61 6.16 -16.30
CA GLY A 108 2.82 7.05 -15.16
C GLY A 108 1.96 6.76 -13.94
N ASN A 109 1.27 5.63 -13.91
CA ASN A 109 0.47 5.27 -12.73
C ASN A 109 1.38 4.73 -11.63
N LEU A 110 1.24 5.30 -10.44
CA LEU A 110 1.98 4.86 -9.26
C LEU A 110 1.35 3.60 -8.68
N PHE A 111 2.18 2.64 -8.31
CA PHE A 111 1.77 1.45 -7.58
C PHE A 111 2.87 1.01 -6.63
N GLY A 112 2.49 0.18 -5.66
CA GLY A 112 3.45 -0.40 -4.73
C GLY A 112 3.66 -1.88 -4.97
N VAL A 113 4.81 -2.38 -4.54
CA VAL A 113 5.06 -3.82 -4.43
C VAL A 113 5.45 -4.12 -2.99
N MET A 114 4.98 -5.24 -2.48
CA MET A 114 5.16 -5.63 -1.09
C MET A 114 5.59 -7.09 -0.99
N GLN A 115 6.69 -7.31 -0.29
CA GLN A 115 7.19 -8.64 0.05
C GLN A 115 6.98 -8.84 1.54
N PRO A 116 6.03 -9.67 1.97
CA PRO A 116 5.82 -9.93 3.40
C PRO A 116 7.04 -10.62 4.00
N ASP A 117 7.48 -10.12 5.14
CA ASP A 117 8.60 -10.71 5.88
C ASP A 117 8.56 -10.19 7.33
N SER A 118 8.19 -11.06 8.27
CA SER A 118 8.11 -10.70 9.69
C SER A 118 9.47 -10.38 10.30
N ASN A 119 10.56 -10.73 9.61
CA ASN A 119 11.93 -10.44 10.06
C ASN A 119 12.50 -9.16 9.45
N ALA A 120 11.72 -8.40 8.70
CA ALA A 120 12.17 -7.14 8.13
C ALA A 120 12.57 -6.16 9.23
N LYS A 121 13.68 -5.46 9.00
CA LYS A 121 14.25 -4.55 10.00
C LYS A 121 14.41 -3.14 9.48
#